data_365d0d8d6f6a0ea97c95de53b5969031
#
_entry.id   365d0d8d6f6a0ea97c95de53b5969031
#
_cell.length_a   1.000
_cell.length_b   1.000
_cell.length_c   1.000
_cell.angle_alpha   90.00
_cell.angle_beta   90.00
_cell.angle_gamma   90.00
#
_symmetry.space_group_name_H-M   'P 1'
#
loop_
_entity.id
_entity.type
_entity.pdbx_description
1 polymer ?
#
loop_
_entity_poly.entity_id
_entity_poly.type
_entity_poly.pdbx_seq_one_letter_code
_entity_poly.pdbx_strand_id
1 'polypeptide(L)'
;LVKKNFEASDISEYSVIISATNDSKINSEVSKLAHELRIPVNVVDSPDLSSFIMPSIVDRSPVVIAVSSAGKAPVLARIIRAKLETIIPSAYGTLAEIAGEYRQRVKDRFSKIKDRRAFWETTFSGVIAEKVFSGRIVEAKADIEKQLKDSVELSMGEVYLVGTGPGDPDLLT
;
A
#
# COMPACT_ATOMS: atom_id res chain seq x y z
N LEU A 1 -21.83 2.18 -18.14
CA LEU A 1 -21.59 3.51 -18.66
C LEU A 1 -22.92 4.11 -19.15
N VAL A 2 -23.36 5.22 -18.56
CA VAL A 2 -24.57 5.94 -18.96
C VAL A 2 -24.12 7.18 -19.75
N LYS A 3 -24.57 7.31 -21.00
CA LYS A 3 -24.27 8.47 -21.83
C LYS A 3 -25.44 9.44 -21.76
N LYS A 4 -25.38 10.40 -20.85
CA LYS A 4 -26.37 11.49 -20.72
C LYS A 4 -25.71 12.75 -20.21
N ASN A 5 -26.40 13.87 -20.30
CA ASN A 5 -26.02 15.11 -19.61
C ASN A 5 -26.19 14.92 -18.10
N PHE A 6 -25.40 15.65 -17.33
CA PHE A 6 -25.50 15.68 -15.88
C PHE A 6 -26.86 16.29 -15.46
N GLU A 7 -27.49 15.66 -14.48
CA GLU A 7 -28.69 16.13 -13.80
C GLU A 7 -28.47 16.10 -12.28
N ALA A 8 -29.02 17.06 -11.54
CA ALA A 8 -28.84 17.14 -10.08
C ALA A 8 -29.29 15.89 -9.33
N SER A 9 -30.27 15.18 -9.87
CA SER A 9 -30.76 13.89 -9.32
C SER A 9 -29.74 12.78 -9.38
N ASP A 10 -28.71 12.88 -10.21
CA ASP A 10 -27.71 11.81 -10.37
C ASP A 10 -26.80 11.67 -9.15
N ILE A 11 -26.67 12.70 -8.33
CA ILE A 11 -25.68 12.75 -7.24
C ILE A 11 -26.09 11.88 -6.04
N SER A 12 -27.38 11.81 -5.72
CA SER A 12 -27.88 11.27 -4.44
C SER A 12 -27.63 9.79 -4.23
N GLU A 13 -27.35 9.03 -5.29
CA GLU A 13 -27.16 7.58 -5.23
C GLU A 13 -25.68 7.15 -5.04
N TYR A 14 -24.75 8.11 -5.05
CA TYR A 14 -23.31 7.81 -5.03
C TYR A 14 -22.64 8.13 -3.69
N SER A 15 -21.67 7.31 -3.32
CA SER A 15 -20.86 7.49 -2.10
C SER A 15 -19.63 8.38 -2.32
N VAL A 16 -19.24 8.62 -3.58
CA VAL A 16 -18.10 9.46 -3.97
C VAL A 16 -18.31 9.96 -5.40
N ILE A 17 -17.87 11.18 -5.68
CA ILE A 17 -18.03 11.82 -6.97
C ILE A 17 -16.69 12.32 -7.49
N ILE A 18 -16.44 12.10 -8.78
CA ILE A 18 -15.32 12.71 -9.51
C ILE A 18 -15.89 13.48 -10.68
N SER A 19 -15.70 14.79 -10.69
CA SER A 19 -16.11 15.67 -11.79
C SER A 19 -14.89 15.97 -12.67
N ALA A 20 -14.95 15.50 -13.91
CA ALA A 20 -13.86 15.61 -14.88
C ALA A 20 -14.39 16.18 -16.21
N THR A 21 -15.19 17.25 -16.14
CA THR A 21 -15.75 17.90 -17.34
C THR A 21 -14.95 19.16 -17.69
N ASN A 22 -15.04 19.59 -18.94
CA ASN A 22 -14.49 20.87 -19.40
C ASN A 22 -15.45 22.07 -19.12
N ASP A 23 -16.64 21.82 -18.57
CA ASP A 23 -17.61 22.85 -18.23
C ASP A 23 -17.49 23.25 -16.76
N SER A 24 -16.94 24.42 -16.50
CA SER A 24 -16.76 24.96 -15.16
C SER A 24 -18.07 25.18 -14.39
N LYS A 25 -19.18 25.42 -15.07
CA LYS A 25 -20.49 25.59 -14.44
C LYS A 25 -21.00 24.24 -13.91
N ILE A 26 -20.92 23.19 -14.72
CA ILE A 26 -21.28 21.84 -14.31
C ILE A 26 -20.38 21.40 -13.14
N ASN A 27 -19.06 21.62 -13.22
CA ASN A 27 -18.13 21.27 -12.15
C ASN A 27 -18.49 22.00 -10.83
N SER A 28 -18.84 23.28 -10.88
CA SER A 28 -19.25 24.05 -9.70
C SER A 28 -20.58 23.58 -9.13
N GLU A 29 -21.55 23.26 -9.99
CA GLU A 29 -22.85 22.72 -9.58
C GLU A 29 -22.69 21.33 -8.90
N VAL A 30 -21.94 20.43 -9.51
CA VAL A 30 -21.61 19.10 -8.93
C VAL A 30 -20.95 19.26 -7.56
N SER A 31 -19.95 20.15 -7.45
CA SER A 31 -19.29 20.43 -6.19
C SER A 31 -20.26 20.91 -5.12
N LYS A 32 -21.10 21.89 -5.43
CA LYS A 32 -22.08 22.45 -4.50
C LYS A 32 -23.05 21.39 -3.99
N LEU A 33 -23.68 20.65 -4.90
CA LEU A 33 -24.64 19.60 -4.54
C LEU A 33 -23.99 18.48 -3.73
N ALA A 34 -22.76 18.07 -4.09
CA ALA A 34 -22.03 17.05 -3.34
C ALA A 34 -21.73 17.51 -1.90
N HIS A 35 -21.34 18.78 -1.68
CA HIS A 35 -21.13 19.34 -0.36
C HIS A 35 -22.43 19.42 0.47
N GLU A 36 -23.53 19.84 -0.13
CA GLU A 36 -24.84 19.88 0.51
C GLU A 36 -25.29 18.48 0.99
N LEU A 37 -25.03 17.45 0.19
CA LEU A 37 -25.34 16.05 0.50
C LEU A 37 -24.25 15.35 1.33
N ARG A 38 -23.15 16.04 1.65
CA ARG A 38 -21.99 15.49 2.38
C ARG A 38 -21.35 14.28 1.66
N ILE A 39 -21.37 14.28 0.34
CA ILE A 39 -20.74 13.27 -0.49
C ILE A 39 -19.33 13.76 -0.85
N PRO A 40 -18.27 12.97 -0.63
CA PRO A 40 -16.93 13.32 -1.04
C PRO A 40 -16.85 13.60 -2.53
N VAL A 41 -16.28 14.75 -2.92
CA VAL A 41 -16.15 15.18 -4.32
C VAL A 41 -14.73 15.60 -4.65
N ASN A 42 -14.23 15.15 -5.79
CA ASN A 42 -13.01 15.64 -6.42
C ASN A 42 -13.38 16.27 -7.77
N VAL A 43 -13.03 17.52 -7.95
CA VAL A 43 -13.15 18.23 -9.24
C VAL A 43 -11.75 18.33 -9.83
N VAL A 44 -11.55 17.70 -10.99
CA VAL A 44 -10.24 17.64 -11.63
C VAL A 44 -9.72 19.04 -11.91
N ASP A 45 -8.47 19.30 -11.61
CA ASP A 45 -7.76 20.58 -11.73
C ASP A 45 -8.39 21.77 -10.95
N SER A 46 -9.30 21.47 -10.01
CA SER A 46 -10.00 22.50 -9.21
C SER A 46 -9.99 22.14 -7.71
N PRO A 47 -8.85 22.34 -7.01
CA PRO A 47 -8.75 21.99 -5.58
C PRO A 47 -9.79 22.69 -4.70
N ASP A 48 -10.13 23.94 -5.01
CA ASP A 48 -11.08 24.76 -4.24
C ASP A 48 -12.53 24.22 -4.30
N LEU A 49 -12.86 23.46 -5.35
CA LEU A 49 -14.15 22.81 -5.52
C LEU A 49 -14.18 21.39 -4.97
N SER A 50 -13.05 20.89 -4.47
CA SER A 50 -12.85 19.49 -4.07
C SER A 50 -12.88 19.35 -2.56
N SER A 51 -13.59 18.36 -2.04
CA SER A 51 -13.50 17.97 -0.61
C SER A 51 -12.35 16.99 -0.34
N PHE A 52 -11.81 16.33 -1.36
CA PHE A 52 -10.60 15.54 -1.31
C PHE A 52 -9.81 15.64 -2.60
N ILE A 53 -8.51 15.39 -2.53
CA ILE A 53 -7.64 15.37 -3.71
C ILE A 53 -7.23 13.93 -4.00
N MET A 54 -7.44 13.51 -5.25
CA MET A 54 -7.05 12.17 -5.69
C MET A 54 -5.53 12.03 -5.64
N PRO A 55 -4.99 11.08 -4.87
CA PRO A 55 -3.54 10.89 -4.78
C PRO A 55 -2.99 10.20 -6.03
N SER A 56 -1.69 10.32 -6.23
CA SER A 56 -0.94 9.44 -7.15
C SER A 56 -0.77 8.08 -6.50
N ILE A 57 -1.18 7.01 -7.19
CA ILE A 57 -1.25 5.65 -6.61
C ILE A 57 -0.17 4.76 -7.20
N VAL A 58 0.52 4.00 -6.34
CA VAL A 58 1.28 2.80 -6.69
C VAL A 58 0.43 1.61 -6.27
N ASP A 59 -0.10 0.90 -7.24
CA ASP A 59 -0.93 -0.28 -7.00
C ASP A 59 -0.08 -1.55 -7.07
N ARG A 60 -0.04 -2.25 -5.95
CA ARG A 60 0.54 -3.59 -5.76
C ARG A 60 -0.47 -4.46 -5.04
N SER A 61 -1.73 -4.37 -5.46
CA SER A 61 -2.86 -5.01 -4.77
C SER A 61 -2.49 -6.38 -4.18
N PRO A 62 -2.88 -6.63 -2.91
CA PRO A 62 -3.72 -5.79 -2.04
C PRO A 62 -2.95 -4.65 -1.32
N VAL A 63 -1.66 -4.46 -1.58
CA VAL A 63 -0.88 -3.34 -1.06
C VAL A 63 -1.06 -2.13 -1.96
N VAL A 64 -1.49 -0.99 -1.41
CA VAL A 64 -1.67 0.27 -2.14
C VAL A 64 -0.90 1.38 -1.42
N ILE A 65 -0.15 2.17 -2.18
CA ILE A 65 0.59 3.32 -1.67
C ILE A 65 0.04 4.58 -2.35
N ALA A 66 -0.40 5.54 -1.56
CA ALA A 66 -0.95 6.80 -2.03
C ALA A 66 0.01 7.95 -1.72
N VAL A 67 0.34 8.76 -2.73
CA VAL A 67 1.19 9.93 -2.59
C VAL A 67 0.36 11.18 -2.89
N SER A 68 0.18 12.04 -1.89
CA SER A 68 -0.56 13.29 -2.03
C SER A 68 0.30 14.48 -1.61
N SER A 69 0.14 15.58 -2.32
CA SER A 69 0.67 16.90 -1.95
C SER A 69 -0.44 17.88 -1.55
N ALA A 70 -1.64 17.37 -1.26
CA ALA A 70 -2.84 18.17 -1.00
C ALA A 70 -3.12 19.19 -2.12
N GLY A 71 -2.90 18.80 -3.38
CA GLY A 71 -3.08 19.67 -4.54
C GLY A 71 -1.99 20.72 -4.79
N LYS A 72 -1.03 20.89 -3.85
CA LYS A 72 -0.01 21.96 -3.95
C LYS A 72 1.10 21.68 -4.98
N ALA A 73 1.45 20.41 -5.19
CA ALA A 73 2.54 20.02 -6.07
C ALA A 73 2.27 18.67 -6.76
N PRO A 74 1.32 18.61 -7.71
CA PRO A 74 0.94 17.35 -8.36
C PRO A 74 2.09 16.71 -9.14
N VAL A 75 2.97 17.50 -9.73
CA VAL A 75 4.17 17.00 -10.42
C VAL A 75 5.14 16.32 -9.45
N LEU A 76 5.34 16.87 -8.25
CA LEU A 76 6.17 16.28 -7.22
C LEU A 76 5.58 14.94 -6.73
N ALA A 77 4.27 14.89 -6.50
CA ALA A 77 3.59 13.65 -6.11
C ALA A 77 3.78 12.55 -7.18
N ARG A 78 3.70 12.91 -8.47
CA ARG A 78 3.96 11.99 -9.59
C ARG A 78 5.41 11.50 -9.63
N ILE A 79 6.39 12.39 -9.38
CA ILE A 79 7.81 12.02 -9.35
C ILE A 79 8.08 11.04 -8.19
N ILE A 80 7.53 11.32 -7.01
CA ILE A 80 7.67 10.44 -5.83
C ILE A 80 7.01 9.08 -6.12
N ARG A 81 5.81 9.08 -6.70
CA ARG A 81 5.13 7.84 -7.11
C ARG A 81 6.03 7.01 -8.03
N ALA A 82 6.61 7.63 -9.08
CA ALA A 82 7.49 6.93 -10.01
C ALA A 82 8.71 6.31 -9.32
N LYS A 83 9.32 7.03 -8.36
CA LYS A 83 10.42 6.48 -7.54
C LYS A 83 9.97 5.30 -6.69
N LEU A 84 8.81 5.39 -6.04
CA LEU A 84 8.27 4.30 -5.24
C LEU A 84 7.96 3.06 -6.09
N GLU A 85 7.51 3.22 -7.32
CA GLU A 85 7.28 2.10 -8.26
C GLU A 85 8.54 1.29 -8.56
N THR A 86 9.71 1.92 -8.56
CA THR A 86 10.99 1.22 -8.77
C THR A 86 11.48 0.48 -7.52
N ILE A 87 11.09 0.93 -6.33
CA ILE A 87 11.52 0.36 -5.04
C ILE A 87 10.55 -0.73 -4.57
N ILE A 88 9.27 -0.59 -4.92
CA ILE A 88 8.20 -1.50 -4.46
C ILE A 88 7.75 -2.38 -5.63
N PRO A 89 8.35 -3.55 -5.84
CA PRO A 89 7.94 -4.48 -6.89
C PRO A 89 6.58 -5.11 -6.62
N SER A 90 5.95 -5.66 -7.67
CA SER A 90 4.64 -6.34 -7.60
C SER A 90 4.59 -7.51 -6.62
N ALA A 91 5.74 -8.12 -6.35
CA ALA A 91 5.87 -9.24 -5.41
C ALA A 91 5.43 -8.88 -3.97
N TYR A 92 5.39 -7.60 -3.57
CA TYR A 92 4.79 -7.19 -2.30
C TYR A 92 3.29 -7.50 -2.23
N GLY A 93 2.57 -7.37 -3.34
CA GLY A 93 1.17 -7.79 -3.43
C GLY A 93 1.03 -9.29 -3.18
N THR A 94 1.82 -10.10 -3.89
CA THR A 94 1.85 -11.55 -3.70
C THR A 94 2.18 -11.94 -2.26
N LEU A 95 3.14 -11.26 -1.63
CA LEU A 95 3.51 -11.49 -0.23
C LEU A 95 2.34 -11.19 0.71
N ALA A 96 1.60 -10.11 0.45
CA ALA A 96 0.41 -9.74 1.24
C ALA A 96 -0.76 -10.72 1.03
N GLU A 97 -0.96 -11.24 -0.18
CA GLU A 97 -1.96 -12.29 -0.45
C GLU A 97 -1.64 -13.57 0.33
N ILE A 98 -0.38 -14.02 0.28
CA ILE A 98 0.07 -15.18 1.06
C ILE A 98 -0.16 -14.94 2.55
N ALA A 99 0.18 -13.75 3.06
CA ALA A 99 -0.09 -13.41 4.46
C ALA A 99 -1.58 -13.48 4.82
N GLY A 100 -2.44 -13.04 3.91
CA GLY A 100 -3.90 -13.15 4.03
C GLY A 100 -4.37 -14.61 4.15
N GLU A 101 -3.85 -15.50 3.29
CA GLU A 101 -4.16 -16.95 3.30
C GLU A 101 -3.79 -17.60 4.64
N TYR A 102 -2.65 -17.25 5.21
CA TYR A 102 -2.14 -17.86 6.45
C TYR A 102 -2.59 -17.15 7.73
N ARG A 103 -3.25 -15.99 7.62
CA ARG A 103 -3.59 -15.13 8.76
C ARG A 103 -4.34 -15.84 9.88
N GLN A 104 -5.34 -16.64 9.54
CA GLN A 104 -6.13 -17.34 10.55
C GLN A 104 -5.31 -18.42 11.24
N ARG A 105 -4.55 -19.19 10.51
CA ARG A 105 -3.68 -20.26 11.04
C ARG A 105 -2.61 -19.71 11.99
N VAL A 106 -2.03 -18.54 11.66
CA VAL A 106 -1.10 -17.84 12.56
C VAL A 106 -1.80 -17.38 13.84
N LYS A 107 -3.06 -16.90 13.75
CA LYS A 107 -3.86 -16.56 14.93
C LYS A 107 -4.14 -17.75 15.83
N ASP A 108 -4.47 -18.88 15.23
CA ASP A 108 -4.80 -20.11 15.95
C ASP A 108 -3.55 -20.71 16.63
N ARG A 109 -2.38 -20.59 15.98
CA ARG A 109 -1.11 -21.08 16.50
C ARG A 109 -0.52 -20.20 17.62
N PHE A 110 -0.61 -18.87 17.48
CA PHE A 110 -0.03 -17.91 18.40
C PHE A 110 -1.12 -17.07 19.09
N SER A 111 -1.39 -17.33 20.36
CA SER A 111 -2.39 -16.59 21.14
C SER A 111 -1.98 -15.14 21.39
N LYS A 112 -0.69 -14.89 21.65
CA LYS A 112 -0.15 -13.57 21.98
C LYS A 112 0.10 -12.74 20.70
N ILE A 113 -0.26 -11.46 20.74
CA ILE A 113 -0.05 -10.50 19.65
C ILE A 113 1.44 -10.36 19.30
N LYS A 114 2.31 -10.33 20.33
CA LYS A 114 3.77 -10.20 20.17
C LYS A 114 4.33 -11.34 19.29
N ASP A 115 3.91 -12.57 19.54
CA ASP A 115 4.43 -13.75 18.83
C ASP A 115 3.95 -13.75 17.35
N ARG A 116 2.68 -13.34 17.13
CA ARG A 116 2.15 -13.15 15.76
C ARG A 116 2.91 -12.09 14.98
N ARG A 117 3.26 -11.00 15.65
CA ARG A 117 4.03 -9.92 15.04
C ARG A 117 5.43 -10.40 14.68
N ALA A 118 6.13 -11.03 15.60
CA ALA A 118 7.46 -11.60 15.35
C ALA A 118 7.47 -12.62 14.20
N PHE A 119 6.45 -13.49 14.14
CA PHE A 119 6.26 -14.41 13.02
C PHE A 119 6.19 -13.68 11.67
N TRP A 120 5.37 -12.64 11.57
CA TRP A 120 5.23 -11.89 10.32
C TRP A 120 6.45 -11.04 9.98
N GLU A 121 7.11 -10.44 10.98
CA GLU A 121 8.35 -9.69 10.77
C GLU A 121 9.44 -10.60 10.19
N THR A 122 9.61 -11.80 10.74
CA THR A 122 10.56 -12.81 10.22
C THR A 122 10.17 -13.28 8.81
N THR A 123 8.88 -13.51 8.56
CA THR A 123 8.37 -13.93 7.26
C THR A 123 8.63 -12.86 6.18
N PHE A 124 8.41 -11.59 6.50
CA PHE A 124 8.49 -10.49 5.53
C PHE A 124 9.90 -9.93 5.30
N SER A 125 10.84 -10.17 6.19
CA SER A 125 12.22 -9.71 6.08
C SER A 125 13.25 -10.82 5.85
N GLY A 126 12.82 -12.09 5.82
CA GLY A 126 13.71 -13.25 5.73
C GLY A 126 13.64 -13.97 4.37
N VAL A 127 14.17 -15.20 4.37
CA VAL A 127 14.28 -16.09 3.20
C VAL A 127 12.93 -16.35 2.50
N ILE A 128 11.84 -16.34 3.25
CA ILE A 128 10.49 -16.54 2.69
C ILE A 128 10.13 -15.39 1.75
N ALA A 129 10.37 -14.14 2.17
CA ALA A 129 10.15 -12.98 1.31
C ALA A 129 11.05 -13.01 0.07
N GLU A 130 12.32 -13.37 0.22
CA GLU A 130 13.25 -13.53 -0.92
C GLU A 130 12.76 -14.57 -1.93
N LYS A 131 12.20 -15.68 -1.46
CA LYS A 131 11.57 -16.68 -2.33
C LYS A 131 10.38 -16.12 -3.10
N VAL A 132 9.53 -15.33 -2.43
CA VAL A 132 8.40 -14.66 -3.10
C VAL A 132 8.90 -13.67 -4.14
N PHE A 133 9.89 -12.83 -3.82
CA PHE A 133 10.48 -11.86 -4.75
C PHE A 133 11.16 -12.51 -5.95
N SER A 134 11.67 -13.74 -5.79
CA SER A 134 12.24 -14.54 -6.90
C SER A 134 11.22 -15.46 -7.60
N GLY A 135 9.92 -15.34 -7.31
CA GLY A 135 8.86 -16.12 -7.95
C GLY A 135 8.71 -17.56 -7.45
N ARG A 136 9.47 -17.98 -6.43
CA ARG A 136 9.44 -19.34 -5.86
C ARG A 136 8.32 -19.50 -4.82
N ILE A 137 7.08 -19.28 -5.25
CA ILE A 137 5.91 -19.19 -4.38
C ILE A 137 5.62 -20.52 -3.64
N VAL A 138 5.77 -21.65 -4.33
CA VAL A 138 5.52 -22.99 -3.73
C VAL A 138 6.50 -23.25 -2.59
N GLU A 139 7.79 -22.94 -2.78
CA GLU A 139 8.79 -23.08 -1.75
C GLU A 139 8.55 -22.12 -0.57
N ALA A 140 8.18 -20.87 -0.86
CA ALA A 140 7.84 -19.89 0.18
C ALA A 140 6.69 -20.40 1.06
N LYS A 141 5.62 -20.92 0.46
CA LYS A 141 4.48 -21.50 1.20
C LYS A 141 4.89 -22.73 2.01
N ALA A 142 5.77 -23.59 1.49
CA ALA A 142 6.29 -24.74 2.23
C ALA A 142 7.11 -24.31 3.46
N ASP A 143 7.90 -23.24 3.34
CA ASP A 143 8.67 -22.70 4.47
C ASP A 143 7.75 -22.08 5.54
N ILE A 144 6.67 -21.40 5.16
CA ILE A 144 5.64 -20.91 6.10
C ILE A 144 5.02 -22.07 6.86
N GLU A 145 4.67 -23.16 6.15
CA GLU A 145 4.14 -24.37 6.78
C GLU A 145 5.10 -24.96 7.80
N LYS A 146 6.38 -25.00 7.46
CA LYS A 146 7.44 -25.45 8.38
C LYS A 146 7.56 -24.54 9.58
N GLN A 147 7.64 -23.22 9.37
CA GLN A 147 7.75 -22.22 10.44
C GLN A 147 6.54 -22.26 11.40
N LEU A 148 5.33 -22.56 10.90
CA LEU A 148 4.13 -22.74 11.73
C LEU A 148 4.18 -24.00 12.58
N LYS A 149 4.84 -25.07 12.10
CA LYS A 149 4.97 -26.34 12.83
C LYS A 149 6.09 -26.29 13.87
N ASP A 150 7.20 -25.67 13.51
CA ASP A 150 8.37 -25.61 14.37
C ASP A 150 8.08 -24.68 15.56
N SER A 151 8.11 -25.25 16.76
CA SER A 151 7.77 -24.59 18.03
C SER A 151 8.92 -23.72 18.56
N VAL A 152 9.81 -23.25 17.70
CA VAL A 152 11.02 -22.54 18.13
C VAL A 152 10.67 -21.10 18.52
N GLU A 153 11.15 -20.67 19.67
CA GLU A 153 11.23 -19.25 20.03
C GLU A 153 11.85 -18.51 18.85
N LEU A 154 11.09 -17.56 18.27
CA LEU A 154 11.55 -16.73 17.16
C LEU A 154 12.58 -15.73 17.68
N SER A 155 13.77 -16.22 18.05
CA SER A 155 14.91 -15.37 18.32
C SER A 155 15.53 -14.99 16.97
N MET A 156 15.39 -13.75 16.57
CA MET A 156 16.14 -13.20 15.44
C MET A 156 17.60 -13.07 15.88
N GLY A 157 18.47 -13.93 15.33
CA GLY A 157 19.91 -13.72 15.39
C GLY A 157 20.32 -12.86 14.19
N GLU A 158 21.05 -11.79 14.43
CA GLU A 158 21.66 -10.97 13.38
C GLU A 158 23.12 -11.38 13.21
N VAL A 159 23.57 -11.56 11.97
CA VAL A 159 24.97 -11.81 11.64
C VAL A 159 25.50 -10.60 10.88
N TYR A 160 26.42 -9.89 11.51
CA TYR A 160 27.10 -8.78 10.87
C TYR A 160 28.44 -9.28 10.29
N LEU A 161 28.59 -9.16 8.96
CA LEU A 161 29.86 -9.33 8.29
C LEU A 161 30.59 -8.00 8.29
N VAL A 162 31.56 -7.84 9.19
CA VAL A 162 32.37 -6.64 9.30
C VAL A 162 33.69 -6.87 8.57
N GLY A 163 33.86 -6.22 7.41
CA GLY A 163 35.14 -6.18 6.71
C GLY A 163 36.02 -5.09 7.31
N THR A 164 37.06 -5.49 8.06
CA THR A 164 37.96 -4.52 8.72
C THR A 164 39.10 -4.04 7.84
N GLY A 165 39.29 -4.56 6.61
CA GLY A 165 40.41 -4.21 5.75
C GLY A 165 41.78 -4.28 6.47
N PRO A 166 42.88 -3.92 5.82
CA PRO A 166 44.19 -3.80 6.47
C PRO A 166 44.36 -2.43 7.17
N GLY A 167 43.32 -1.96 7.88
CA GLY A 167 43.29 -0.63 8.50
C GLY A 167 43.45 -0.67 10.03
N ASP A 168 43.51 0.51 10.62
CA ASP A 168 43.62 0.74 12.06
C ASP A 168 42.38 0.18 12.77
N PRO A 169 42.54 -0.69 13.80
CA PRO A 169 41.40 -1.24 14.57
C PRO A 169 40.53 -0.16 15.24
N ASP A 170 41.07 1.02 15.49
CA ASP A 170 40.33 2.16 16.10
C ASP A 170 39.37 2.87 15.15
N LEU A 171 39.30 2.46 13.87
CA LEU A 171 38.34 2.96 12.88
C LEU A 171 36.99 2.20 12.89
N LEU A 172 36.83 1.20 13.72
CA LEU A 172 35.55 0.53 13.96
C LEU A 172 34.71 1.36 14.92
N THR A 173 33.64 1.98 14.36
CA THR A 173 32.63 2.72 15.14
C THR A 173 31.39 1.90 15.35
#